data_9c9f9cd24cc8b75bded8c42fe2c01e7c
#
_entry.id   9c9f9cd24cc8b75bded8c42fe2c01e7c
#
_cell.length_a   1.000
_cell.length_b   1.000
_cell.length_c   1.000
_cell.angle_alpha   90.00
_cell.angle_beta   90.00
_cell.angle_gamma   90.00
#
_symmetry.space_group_name_H-M   'P 1'
#
loop_
_entity.id
_entity.type
_entity.pdbx_description
1 polymer ?
#
loop_
_entity_poly.entity_id
_entity_poly.type
_entity_poly.pdbx_seq_one_letter_code
_entity_poly.pdbx_strand_id
1 'polypeptide(L)'
;QIEDLKDKVNQFLAQAKAEGTLDEMYDRWVSRAEGTMPEISMPRTPDCKLRVGTTGMVQPFSYYEGTTLTGYDVELIYRFGAWLNAEVEIKIYDYDGIIAAAQAGDIDCIMANLNATEERRKHIAFSDCVYPSVTAVMVRASQDGNAQSGEKYETLSDFEGARFAALSGGVYDKLLQEVI
;
A
#
# COMPACT_ATOMS: atom_id res chain seq x y z
N GLN A 1 10.11 -10.39 -18.65
CA GLN A 1 10.45 -9.35 -17.68
C GLN A 1 10.29 -8.00 -18.38
N ILE A 2 9.61 -7.04 -17.76
CA ILE A 2 9.37 -5.71 -18.33
C ILE A 2 10.63 -4.86 -18.09
N GLU A 3 11.28 -4.43 -19.16
CA GLU A 3 12.45 -3.54 -19.07
C GLU A 3 12.06 -2.19 -18.49
N ASP A 4 12.95 -1.58 -17.71
CA ASP A 4 12.80 -0.24 -17.12
C ASP A 4 11.47 -0.04 -16.36
N LEU A 5 10.97 -1.11 -15.69
CA LEU A 5 9.67 -1.10 -15.03
C LEU A 5 9.54 0.04 -14.00
N LYS A 6 10.60 0.32 -13.24
CA LYS A 6 10.61 1.43 -12.29
C LYS A 6 10.36 2.78 -12.96
N ASP A 7 11.04 3.04 -14.08
CA ASP A 7 10.92 4.30 -14.81
C ASP A 7 9.52 4.42 -15.44
N LYS A 8 8.96 3.31 -15.93
CA LYS A 8 7.58 3.26 -16.43
C LYS A 8 6.56 3.54 -15.32
N VAL A 9 6.77 2.97 -14.13
CA VAL A 9 5.92 3.29 -12.96
C VAL A 9 6.01 4.78 -12.62
N ASN A 10 7.20 5.36 -12.57
CA ASN A 10 7.37 6.78 -12.28
C ASN A 10 6.75 7.69 -13.35
N GLN A 11 6.86 7.35 -14.64
CA GLN A 11 6.19 8.07 -15.73
C GLN A 11 4.67 8.02 -15.57
N PHE A 12 4.12 6.84 -15.30
CA PHE A 12 2.69 6.68 -15.04
C PHE A 12 2.25 7.52 -13.83
N LEU A 13 2.98 7.46 -12.71
CA LEU A 13 2.65 8.23 -11.50
C LEU A 13 2.70 9.73 -11.75
N ALA A 14 3.70 10.22 -12.49
CA ALA A 14 3.81 11.63 -12.86
C ALA A 14 2.62 12.08 -13.72
N GLN A 15 2.22 11.29 -14.69
CA GLN A 15 1.05 11.55 -15.55
C GLN A 15 -0.24 11.52 -14.71
N ALA A 16 -0.48 10.46 -13.94
CA ALA A 16 -1.68 10.30 -13.13
C ALA A 16 -1.82 11.42 -12.09
N LYS A 17 -0.70 11.92 -11.55
CA LYS A 17 -0.68 13.09 -10.67
C LYS A 17 -1.05 14.36 -11.41
N ALA A 18 -0.47 14.59 -12.57
CA ALA A 18 -0.75 15.79 -13.39
C ALA A 18 -2.21 15.85 -13.85
N GLU A 19 -2.83 14.70 -14.09
CA GLU A 19 -4.24 14.55 -14.47
C GLU A 19 -5.21 14.60 -13.27
N GLY A 20 -4.71 14.63 -12.02
CA GLY A 20 -5.52 14.61 -10.81
C GLY A 20 -6.05 13.20 -10.44
N THR A 21 -5.69 12.17 -11.19
CA THR A 21 -6.17 10.80 -10.97
C THR A 21 -5.81 10.26 -9.59
N LEU A 22 -4.57 10.52 -9.11
CA LEU A 22 -4.14 10.06 -7.78
C LEU A 22 -4.93 10.74 -6.66
N ASP A 23 -5.26 12.03 -6.81
CA ASP A 23 -6.05 12.79 -5.84
C ASP A 23 -7.51 12.28 -5.81
N GLU A 24 -8.10 11.98 -6.97
CA GLU A 24 -9.43 11.38 -7.05
C GLU A 24 -9.49 9.99 -6.41
N MET A 25 -8.46 9.17 -6.64
CA MET A 25 -8.33 7.85 -6.01
C MET A 25 -8.21 7.98 -4.50
N TYR A 26 -7.34 8.88 -4.01
CA TYR A 26 -7.16 9.11 -2.58
C TYR A 26 -8.44 9.61 -1.93
N ASP A 27 -9.14 10.54 -2.57
CA ASP A 27 -10.42 11.04 -2.09
C ASP A 27 -11.47 9.94 -2.01
N ARG A 28 -11.60 9.10 -3.03
CA ARG A 28 -12.55 7.97 -3.08
C ARG A 28 -12.29 6.95 -1.99
N TRP A 29 -11.05 6.48 -1.87
CA TRP A 29 -10.73 5.35 -0.99
C TRP A 29 -10.42 5.77 0.44
N VAL A 30 -9.76 6.89 0.64
CA VAL A 30 -9.23 7.30 1.95
C VAL A 30 -10.08 8.39 2.58
N SER A 31 -10.32 9.52 1.88
CA SER A 31 -11.01 10.68 2.48
C SER A 31 -12.49 10.43 2.67
N ARG A 32 -13.19 9.95 1.62
CA ARG A 32 -14.64 9.68 1.68
C ARG A 32 -14.98 8.26 2.07
N ALA A 33 -14.03 7.34 1.94
CA ALA A 33 -14.20 5.91 2.22
C ALA A 33 -15.41 5.29 1.46
N GLU A 34 -15.66 5.73 0.23
CA GLU A 34 -16.78 5.26 -0.60
C GLU A 34 -16.60 3.81 -1.07
N GLY A 35 -15.35 3.35 -1.14
CA GLY A 35 -14.99 1.95 -1.33
C GLY A 35 -15.41 1.32 -2.68
N THR A 36 -15.75 2.13 -3.68
CA THR A 36 -16.25 1.61 -4.96
C THR A 36 -15.17 1.64 -6.04
N MET A 37 -14.82 0.46 -6.56
CA MET A 37 -13.89 0.33 -7.68
C MET A 37 -14.54 0.90 -8.96
N PRO A 38 -13.90 1.87 -9.63
CA PRO A 38 -14.40 2.39 -10.89
C PRO A 38 -14.19 1.36 -12.01
N GLU A 39 -14.95 1.50 -13.09
CA GLU A 39 -14.71 0.73 -14.30
C GLU A 39 -13.40 1.19 -14.97
N ILE A 40 -12.46 0.27 -15.13
CA ILE A 40 -11.18 0.51 -15.80
C ILE A 40 -11.13 -0.34 -17.06
N SER A 41 -11.03 0.33 -18.22
CA SER A 41 -10.92 -0.35 -19.50
C SER A 41 -9.56 -1.02 -19.67
N MET A 42 -9.50 -2.33 -19.53
CA MET A 42 -8.31 -3.12 -19.75
C MET A 42 -8.06 -3.39 -21.25
N PRO A 43 -6.80 -3.53 -21.68
CA PRO A 43 -6.48 -3.81 -23.07
C PRO A 43 -7.05 -5.15 -23.54
N ARG A 44 -7.60 -5.18 -24.76
CA ARG A 44 -8.09 -6.41 -25.40
C ARG A 44 -6.98 -7.27 -25.97
N THR A 45 -5.90 -6.64 -26.39
CA THR A 45 -4.69 -7.27 -26.94
C THR A 45 -3.47 -6.71 -26.21
N PRO A 46 -3.15 -7.26 -25.02
CA PRO A 46 -2.02 -6.76 -24.23
C PRO A 46 -0.68 -7.11 -24.90
N ASP A 47 0.29 -6.20 -24.78
CA ASP A 47 1.65 -6.38 -25.30
C ASP A 47 2.52 -7.21 -24.35
N CYS A 48 2.18 -7.23 -23.08
CA CYS A 48 2.95 -7.95 -22.05
C CYS A 48 2.04 -8.39 -20.90
N LYS A 49 2.62 -9.16 -19.97
CA LYS A 49 2.00 -9.55 -18.72
C LYS A 49 2.69 -8.86 -17.56
N LEU A 50 1.92 -8.25 -16.66
CA LEU A 50 2.36 -7.59 -15.44
C LEU A 50 1.89 -8.41 -14.24
N ARG A 51 2.85 -9.01 -13.51
CA ARG A 51 2.59 -9.76 -12.29
C ARG A 51 2.83 -8.85 -11.08
N VAL A 52 1.80 -8.56 -10.32
CA VAL A 52 1.84 -7.66 -9.17
C VAL A 52 1.56 -8.39 -7.88
N GLY A 53 2.44 -8.24 -6.89
CA GLY A 53 2.21 -8.72 -5.53
C GLY A 53 1.47 -7.69 -4.68
N THR A 54 0.45 -8.14 -3.94
CA THR A 54 -0.22 -7.36 -2.90
C THR A 54 -0.61 -8.27 -1.74
N THR A 55 -1.13 -7.70 -0.63
CA THR A 55 -1.42 -8.48 0.58
C THR A 55 -2.89 -8.86 0.74
N GLY A 56 -3.81 -8.05 0.23
CA GLY A 56 -5.25 -8.27 0.39
C GLY A 56 -5.77 -8.12 1.84
N MET A 57 -5.01 -7.51 2.74
CA MET A 57 -5.33 -7.44 4.18
C MET A 57 -5.38 -6.01 4.74
N VAL A 58 -5.06 -4.99 3.95
CA VAL A 58 -4.89 -3.60 4.43
C VAL A 58 -5.94 -2.69 3.83
N GLN A 59 -7.05 -2.52 4.52
CA GLN A 59 -8.09 -1.56 4.14
C GLN A 59 -7.62 -0.11 4.46
N PRO A 60 -7.83 0.86 3.57
CA PRO A 60 -8.56 0.83 2.30
C PRO A 60 -7.68 0.55 1.08
N PHE A 61 -6.45 0.06 1.24
CA PHE A 61 -5.46 -0.05 0.17
C PHE A 61 -5.60 -1.33 -0.65
N SER A 62 -5.58 -2.49 0.01
CA SER A 62 -5.72 -3.81 -0.62
C SER A 62 -6.43 -4.73 0.35
N TYR A 63 -7.69 -5.05 0.08
CA TYR A 63 -8.53 -5.87 0.95
C TYR A 63 -9.63 -6.59 0.16
N TYR A 64 -10.27 -7.56 0.80
CA TYR A 64 -11.38 -8.28 0.20
C TYR A 64 -12.72 -7.73 0.68
N GLU A 65 -13.61 -7.44 -0.28
CA GLU A 65 -15.03 -7.23 -0.05
C GLU A 65 -15.78 -8.46 -0.55
N GLY A 66 -16.22 -9.31 0.38
CA GLY A 66 -16.68 -10.66 0.05
C GLY A 66 -15.56 -11.49 -0.58
N THR A 67 -15.67 -11.82 -1.85
CA THR A 67 -14.64 -12.53 -2.63
C THR A 67 -13.86 -11.65 -3.59
N THR A 68 -14.18 -10.36 -3.64
CA THR A 68 -13.59 -9.42 -4.59
C THR A 68 -12.44 -8.65 -3.93
N LEU A 69 -11.24 -8.75 -4.51
CA LEU A 69 -10.10 -7.93 -4.12
C LEU A 69 -10.31 -6.50 -4.61
N THR A 70 -10.18 -5.53 -3.72
CA THR A 70 -10.47 -4.12 -3.99
C THR A 70 -9.55 -3.20 -3.18
N GLY A 71 -9.63 -1.88 -3.41
CA GLY A 71 -8.89 -0.87 -2.67
C GLY A 71 -8.04 0.03 -3.56
N TYR A 72 -7.42 1.02 -2.92
CA TYR A 72 -6.57 2.02 -3.58
C TYR A 72 -5.45 1.39 -4.41
N ASP A 73 -4.68 0.47 -3.80
CA ASP A 73 -3.56 -0.20 -4.47
C ASP A 73 -4.06 -1.07 -5.64
N VAL A 74 -5.23 -1.70 -5.48
CA VAL A 74 -5.83 -2.54 -6.54
C VAL A 74 -6.29 -1.67 -7.72
N GLU A 75 -6.89 -0.51 -7.47
CA GLU A 75 -7.22 0.46 -8.53
C GLU A 75 -5.95 0.94 -9.23
N LEU A 76 -4.90 1.26 -8.48
CA LEU A 76 -3.61 1.69 -9.03
C LEU A 76 -2.99 0.63 -9.94
N ILE A 77 -3.03 -0.65 -9.51
CA ILE A 77 -2.55 -1.79 -10.30
C ILE A 77 -3.26 -1.86 -11.66
N TYR A 78 -4.58 -1.81 -11.68
CA TYR A 78 -5.33 -1.89 -12.93
C TYR A 78 -5.12 -0.67 -13.81
N ARG A 79 -5.05 0.54 -13.26
CA ARG A 79 -4.75 1.76 -14.03
C ARG A 79 -3.35 1.72 -14.64
N PHE A 80 -2.35 1.27 -13.87
CA PHE A 80 -1.00 1.10 -14.39
C PHE A 80 -0.94 0.01 -15.46
N GLY A 81 -1.62 -1.11 -15.27
CA GLY A 81 -1.73 -2.18 -16.26
C GLY A 81 -2.36 -1.71 -17.57
N ALA A 82 -3.44 -0.93 -17.49
CA ALA A 82 -4.09 -0.35 -18.66
C ALA A 82 -3.16 0.66 -19.38
N TRP A 83 -2.47 1.53 -18.63
CA TRP A 83 -1.50 2.48 -19.17
C TRP A 83 -0.32 1.78 -19.87
N LEU A 84 0.14 0.66 -19.31
CA LEU A 84 1.26 -0.15 -19.84
C LEU A 84 0.83 -1.05 -21.03
N ASN A 85 -0.44 -1.11 -21.36
CA ASN A 85 -1.02 -2.09 -22.29
C ASN A 85 -0.72 -3.55 -21.88
N ALA A 86 -0.86 -3.86 -20.58
CA ALA A 86 -0.51 -5.16 -20.00
C ALA A 86 -1.75 -5.98 -19.58
N GLU A 87 -1.63 -7.30 -19.69
CA GLU A 87 -2.47 -8.24 -18.93
C GLU A 87 -2.01 -8.22 -17.47
N VAL A 88 -2.92 -7.90 -16.54
CA VAL A 88 -2.62 -7.83 -15.11
C VAL A 88 -2.89 -9.17 -14.43
N GLU A 89 -1.90 -9.70 -13.72
CA GLU A 89 -2.03 -10.82 -12.80
C GLU A 89 -1.68 -10.36 -11.38
N ILE A 90 -2.67 -10.36 -10.47
CA ILE A 90 -2.44 -10.02 -9.06
C ILE A 90 -2.20 -11.31 -8.27
N LYS A 91 -1.12 -11.33 -7.48
CA LYS A 91 -0.76 -12.42 -6.57
C LYS A 91 -0.78 -11.95 -5.13
N ILE A 92 -1.39 -12.74 -4.25
CA ILE A 92 -1.49 -12.43 -2.83
C ILE A 92 -0.34 -13.07 -2.08
N TYR A 93 0.31 -12.28 -1.24
CA TYR A 93 1.40 -12.71 -0.36
C TYR A 93 1.18 -12.17 1.06
N ASP A 94 1.72 -12.88 2.02
CA ASP A 94 1.92 -12.30 3.35
C ASP A 94 2.96 -11.18 3.28
N TYR A 95 2.82 -10.18 4.15
CA TYR A 95 3.64 -8.98 4.11
C TYR A 95 5.14 -9.26 4.27
N ASP A 96 5.51 -10.28 5.06
CA ASP A 96 6.91 -10.70 5.28
C ASP A 96 7.52 -11.38 4.05
N GLY A 97 6.71 -12.09 3.24
CA GLY A 97 7.18 -12.87 2.09
C GLY A 97 7.23 -12.11 0.77
N ILE A 98 6.55 -10.97 0.67
CA ILE A 98 6.33 -10.29 -0.62
C ILE A 98 7.62 -9.76 -1.26
N ILE A 99 8.59 -9.31 -0.46
CA ILE A 99 9.90 -8.86 -0.96
C ILE A 99 10.70 -10.04 -1.52
N ALA A 100 10.67 -11.18 -0.84
CA ALA A 100 11.35 -12.39 -1.31
C ALA A 100 10.74 -12.89 -2.64
N ALA A 101 9.42 -12.80 -2.82
CA ALA A 101 8.75 -13.14 -4.07
C ALA A 101 9.20 -12.23 -5.24
N ALA A 102 9.38 -10.94 -4.99
CA ALA A 102 9.90 -10.01 -5.98
C ALA A 102 11.36 -10.32 -6.35
N GLN A 103 12.20 -10.62 -5.37
CA GLN A 103 13.60 -11.01 -5.60
C GLN A 103 13.72 -12.34 -6.35
N ALA A 104 12.83 -13.30 -6.10
CA ALA A 104 12.77 -14.58 -6.81
C ALA A 104 12.26 -14.44 -8.26
N GLY A 105 11.68 -13.28 -8.62
CA GLY A 105 11.08 -13.06 -9.95
C GLY A 105 9.70 -13.69 -10.11
N ASP A 106 9.03 -14.06 -9.04
CA ASP A 106 7.65 -14.57 -9.05
C ASP A 106 6.65 -13.48 -9.41
N ILE A 107 6.98 -12.23 -9.08
CA ILE A 107 6.25 -11.01 -9.41
C ILE A 107 7.20 -9.97 -9.99
N ASP A 108 6.66 -9.06 -10.79
CA ASP A 108 7.43 -8.00 -11.45
C ASP A 108 7.52 -6.74 -10.59
N CYS A 109 6.47 -6.46 -9.78
CA CYS A 109 6.45 -5.35 -8.81
C CYS A 109 5.54 -5.65 -7.62
N ILE A 110 5.67 -4.80 -6.59
CA ILE A 110 4.87 -4.83 -5.36
C ILE A 110 4.04 -3.54 -5.29
N MET A 111 2.73 -3.67 -5.07
CA MET A 111 1.82 -2.58 -4.72
C MET A 111 1.00 -3.01 -3.51
N ALA A 112 1.50 -2.70 -2.30
CA ALA A 112 1.01 -3.24 -1.04
C ALA A 112 1.25 -2.30 0.15
N ASN A 113 1.07 -0.99 -0.05
CA ASN A 113 1.33 0.01 0.99
C ASN A 113 2.71 -0.18 1.65
N LEU A 114 3.74 -0.43 0.83
CA LEU A 114 5.08 -0.78 1.29
C LEU A 114 5.95 0.47 1.48
N ASN A 115 6.30 0.79 2.72
CA ASN A 115 7.21 1.89 3.02
C ASN A 115 8.63 1.65 2.50
N ALA A 116 9.21 2.67 1.85
CA ALA A 116 10.55 2.64 1.30
C ALA A 116 11.59 2.93 2.38
N THR A 117 11.97 1.93 3.17
CA THR A 117 13.05 2.04 4.15
C THR A 117 14.42 1.84 3.50
N GLU A 118 15.50 2.34 4.13
CA GLU A 118 16.88 2.13 3.66
C GLU A 118 17.22 0.64 3.59
N GLU A 119 16.73 -0.16 4.55
CA GLU A 119 16.96 -1.61 4.55
C GLU A 119 16.32 -2.28 3.33
N ARG A 120 15.05 -1.94 3.04
CA ARG A 120 14.35 -2.50 1.88
C ARG A 120 14.95 -2.03 0.55
N ARG A 121 15.48 -0.80 0.49
CA ARG A 121 16.17 -0.27 -0.70
C ARG A 121 17.44 -1.02 -1.07
N LYS A 122 18.04 -1.78 -0.14
CA LYS A 122 19.19 -2.66 -0.43
C LYS A 122 18.75 -3.90 -1.23
N HIS A 123 17.49 -4.25 -1.18
CA HIS A 123 16.96 -5.50 -1.73
C HIS A 123 16.08 -5.32 -2.96
N ILE A 124 15.34 -4.21 -3.04
CA ILE A 124 14.42 -3.88 -4.13
C ILE A 124 14.50 -2.39 -4.46
N ALA A 125 14.21 -2.05 -5.73
CA ALA A 125 14.08 -0.66 -6.16
C ALA A 125 12.68 -0.14 -5.82
N PHE A 126 12.58 1.12 -5.42
CA PHE A 126 11.32 1.81 -5.17
C PHE A 126 11.03 2.86 -6.22
N SER A 127 9.78 3.03 -6.57
CA SER A 127 9.24 4.15 -7.35
C SER A 127 9.26 5.45 -6.53
N ASP A 128 8.82 6.53 -7.15
CA ASP A 128 8.44 7.76 -6.45
C ASP A 128 7.27 7.49 -5.50
N CYS A 129 7.09 8.40 -4.53
CA CYS A 129 6.02 8.29 -3.54
C CYS A 129 4.64 8.40 -4.22
N VAL A 130 3.77 7.44 -3.94
CA VAL A 130 2.40 7.40 -4.48
C VAL A 130 1.48 8.34 -3.70
N TYR A 131 1.55 8.30 -2.36
CA TYR A 131 0.83 9.18 -1.44
C TYR A 131 1.60 9.35 -0.14
N PRO A 132 1.50 10.51 0.53
CA PRO A 132 2.09 10.70 1.85
C PRO A 132 1.28 9.93 2.90
N SER A 133 1.98 9.33 3.86
CA SER A 133 1.33 8.66 5.01
C SER A 133 1.97 9.13 6.32
N VAL A 134 1.18 9.08 7.39
CA VAL A 134 1.65 9.34 8.75
C VAL A 134 1.49 8.09 9.60
N THR A 135 2.37 7.92 10.57
CA THR A 135 2.25 6.85 11.56
C THR A 135 1.45 7.36 12.75
N ALA A 136 0.48 6.57 13.21
CA ALA A 136 -0.30 6.85 14.40
C ALA A 136 -0.36 5.62 15.30
N VAL A 137 -0.47 5.83 16.60
CA VAL A 137 -0.73 4.79 17.60
C VAL A 137 -2.21 4.81 17.92
N MET A 138 -2.88 3.68 17.72
CA MET A 138 -4.27 3.52 18.13
C MET A 138 -4.35 3.07 19.59
N VAL A 139 -5.14 3.77 20.39
CA VAL A 139 -5.44 3.41 21.77
C VAL A 139 -6.94 3.15 21.93
N ARG A 140 -7.32 2.40 22.98
CA ARG A 140 -8.73 2.14 23.26
C ARG A 140 -9.43 3.46 23.62
N ALA A 141 -10.55 3.76 22.97
CA ALA A 141 -11.42 4.85 23.37
C ALA A 141 -12.03 4.58 24.74
N SER A 142 -12.30 5.64 25.51
CA SER A 142 -13.07 5.53 26.76
C SER A 142 -14.50 5.05 26.47
N GLN A 143 -15.13 4.36 27.45
CA GLN A 143 -16.48 3.77 27.28
C GLN A 143 -17.58 4.81 27.05
N ASP A 144 -17.35 6.05 27.40
CA ASP A 144 -18.27 7.19 27.23
C ASP A 144 -18.19 7.86 25.85
N GLY A 145 -17.44 7.28 24.92
CA GLY A 145 -17.32 7.78 23.54
C GLY A 145 -16.57 9.12 23.42
N ASN A 146 -16.09 9.63 24.54
CA ASN A 146 -15.27 10.83 24.54
C ASN A 146 -13.82 10.43 24.25
N ALA A 147 -13.30 10.78 23.07
CA ALA A 147 -11.92 10.49 22.64
C ALA A 147 -10.85 11.18 23.53
N GLN A 148 -11.23 11.73 24.65
CA GLN A 148 -10.39 12.36 25.66
C GLN A 148 -9.79 11.38 26.68
N SER A 149 -9.53 10.13 26.30
CA SER A 149 -8.48 9.36 26.99
C SER A 149 -7.07 9.89 26.65
N GLY A 150 -7.00 11.02 25.95
CA GLY A 150 -5.79 11.68 25.51
C GLY A 150 -4.87 12.21 26.60
N GLU A 151 -5.32 12.31 27.84
CA GLU A 151 -4.46 12.79 28.93
C GLU A 151 -3.37 11.79 29.34
N LYS A 152 -3.48 10.53 28.94
CA LYS A 152 -2.52 9.49 29.36
C LYS A 152 -1.38 9.29 28.36
N TYR A 153 -1.53 9.69 27.09
CA TYR A 153 -0.59 9.39 26.02
C TYR A 153 -0.35 10.65 25.15
N GLU A 154 0.40 11.61 25.68
CA GLU A 154 0.78 12.84 24.99
C GLU A 154 2.15 12.71 24.34
N THR A 155 3.04 11.89 24.92
CA THR A 155 4.40 11.68 24.49
C THR A 155 4.69 10.18 24.34
N LEU A 156 5.77 9.83 23.61
CA LEU A 156 6.19 8.45 23.45
C LEU A 156 6.57 7.78 24.78
N SER A 157 7.10 8.55 25.75
CA SER A 157 7.44 8.03 27.08
C SER A 157 6.23 7.58 27.89
N ASP A 158 5.02 8.06 27.55
CA ASP A 158 3.79 7.64 28.26
C ASP A 158 3.41 6.18 27.92
N PHE A 159 4.04 5.61 26.90
CA PHE A 159 3.85 4.23 26.50
C PHE A 159 4.88 3.26 27.12
N GLU A 160 5.77 3.70 28.00
CA GLU A 160 6.74 2.83 28.67
C GLU A 160 6.04 1.69 29.41
N GLY A 161 6.42 0.45 29.13
CA GLY A 161 5.80 -0.76 29.68
C GLY A 161 4.43 -1.12 29.09
N ALA A 162 3.92 -0.40 28.10
CA ALA A 162 2.70 -0.77 27.40
C ALA A 162 2.92 -1.98 26.46
N ARG A 163 1.84 -2.74 26.18
CA ARG A 163 1.85 -3.83 25.21
C ARG A 163 1.34 -3.34 23.88
N PHE A 164 2.12 -3.55 22.83
CA PHE A 164 1.80 -3.18 21.47
C PHE A 164 1.50 -4.39 20.60
N ALA A 165 0.69 -4.17 19.57
CA ALA A 165 0.53 -5.08 18.44
C ALA A 165 0.91 -4.33 17.16
N ALA A 166 1.71 -4.96 16.33
CA ALA A 166 2.10 -4.45 15.02
C ALA A 166 2.05 -5.58 13.99
N LEU A 167 1.93 -5.20 12.71
CA LEU A 167 1.99 -6.16 11.62
C LEU A 167 3.41 -6.71 11.49
N SER A 168 3.55 -8.04 11.55
CA SER A 168 4.84 -8.73 11.34
C SER A 168 5.46 -8.33 10.00
N GLY A 169 6.80 -8.13 9.98
CA GLY A 169 7.52 -7.64 8.80
C GLY A 169 7.29 -6.16 8.47
N GLY A 170 6.42 -5.48 9.21
CA GLY A 170 6.16 -4.05 9.10
C GLY A 170 7.29 -3.19 9.68
N VAL A 171 7.30 -1.90 9.33
CA VAL A 171 8.27 -0.92 9.89
C VAL A 171 7.99 -0.59 11.35
N TYR A 172 6.77 -0.82 11.81
CA TYR A 172 6.32 -0.42 13.15
C TYR A 172 6.90 -1.29 14.25
N ASP A 173 7.17 -2.57 13.98
CA ASP A 173 7.82 -3.48 14.92
C ASP A 173 9.22 -2.98 15.32
N LYS A 174 10.02 -2.58 14.32
CA LYS A 174 11.34 -1.97 14.57
C LYS A 174 11.24 -0.62 15.25
N LEU A 175 10.31 0.23 14.79
CA LEU A 175 10.12 1.57 15.38
C LEU A 175 9.76 1.49 16.87
N LEU A 176 8.92 0.53 17.26
CA LEU A 176 8.56 0.31 18.66
C LEU A 176 9.77 -0.11 19.51
N GLN A 177 10.66 -0.95 18.96
CA GLN A 177 11.89 -1.37 19.68
C GLN A 177 12.93 -0.25 19.81
N GLU A 178 12.92 0.75 18.95
CA GLU A 178 13.85 1.88 18.97
C GLU A 178 13.36 3.05 19.84
N VAL A 179 12.05 3.17 20.04
CA VAL A 179 11.43 4.39 20.61
C VAL A 179 10.81 4.14 21.98
N ILE A 180 10.51 2.90 22.34
CA ILE A 180 9.91 2.47 23.59
C ILE A 180 10.74 1.38 24.25
#